data_0dad91d659fd40da687e9d4d8066574e
#
_entry.id   0dad91d659fd40da687e9d4d8066574e
#
_cell.length_a   1.000
_cell.length_b   1.000
_cell.length_c   1.000
_cell.angle_alpha   90.00
_cell.angle_beta   90.00
_cell.angle_gamma   90.00
#
_symmetry.space_group_name_H-M   'P 1'
#
loop_
_entity.id
_entity.type
_entity.pdbx_description
1 polymer ?
#
loop_
_entity_poly.entity_id
_entity_poly.type
_entity_poly.pdbx_seq_one_letter_code
_entity_poly.pdbx_strand_id
1 'polypeptide(L)'
;MLFRSDFDGRGVRGENEFAARTREDIANGADLIKVCVTGWPADGYRYPDSVEITEAELAAVVREAKAANKKVIAHAIGRRGAFMAVSAGVQALAHSAFLDSTTIAMMKTRGVYLIPTLLSFQGDGPALLALQKEMRVILASGILIAMGTDAGVTPHGGNAAELETMVEAGMSPLAAIRSATISAAALLGMPESIGSVTRGTMADLIAVEGNPLEDVRTLQHVLFVMKAGRTYLTP
;
A
#
# COMPACT_ATOMS: atom_id res chain seq x y z
N MET A 1 -11.14 7.14 4.55
CA MET A 1 -10.87 5.74 4.96
C MET A 1 -12.11 5.20 5.66
N LEU A 2 -12.55 3.99 5.32
CA LEU A 2 -13.77 3.38 5.86
C LEU A 2 -13.42 2.45 7.03
N PHE A 3 -13.95 2.75 8.21
CA PHE A 3 -13.78 1.97 9.43
C PHE A 3 -15.13 1.54 10.00
N ARG A 4 -15.14 0.39 10.67
CA ARG A 4 -16.27 -0.04 11.51
C ARG A 4 -16.19 0.53 12.93
N SER A 5 -15.00 0.85 13.41
CA SER A 5 -14.79 1.42 14.74
C SER A 5 -15.04 2.93 14.77
N ASP A 6 -15.67 3.42 15.85
CA ASP A 6 -15.94 4.83 16.10
C ASP A 6 -14.69 5.60 16.57
N PHE A 7 -13.57 5.48 15.85
CA PHE A 7 -12.34 6.15 16.23
C PHE A 7 -12.48 7.68 16.25
N ASP A 8 -13.44 8.22 15.47
CA ASP A 8 -13.73 9.64 15.35
C ASP A 8 -15.25 9.93 15.30
N GLY A 9 -16.08 8.99 15.75
CA GLY A 9 -17.53 9.09 15.69
C GLY A 9 -18.12 8.91 14.28
N ARG A 10 -17.34 8.48 13.29
CA ARG A 10 -17.74 8.30 11.90
C ARG A 10 -17.72 6.85 11.42
N GLY A 11 -17.67 5.91 12.36
CA GLY A 11 -17.75 4.47 12.06
C GLY A 11 -19.06 4.13 11.35
N VAL A 12 -19.02 3.15 10.43
CA VAL A 12 -20.15 2.67 9.65
C VAL A 12 -20.41 1.20 9.92
N ARG A 13 -21.68 0.78 9.87
CA ARG A 13 -22.11 -0.59 10.13
C ARG A 13 -23.18 -1.03 9.14
N GLY A 14 -23.05 -2.28 8.68
CA GLY A 14 -23.98 -2.86 7.72
C GLY A 14 -23.75 -2.38 6.28
N GLU A 15 -24.19 -3.19 5.33
CA GLU A 15 -23.98 -2.97 3.90
C GLU A 15 -24.43 -1.61 3.42
N ASN A 16 -25.59 -1.14 3.89
CA ASN A 16 -26.17 0.11 3.42
C ASN A 16 -25.34 1.32 3.83
N GLU A 17 -24.82 1.35 5.06
CA GLU A 17 -23.99 2.46 5.53
C GLU A 17 -22.62 2.45 4.85
N PHE A 18 -21.98 1.27 4.67
CA PHE A 18 -20.74 1.16 3.91
C PHE A 18 -20.92 1.61 2.46
N ALA A 19 -22.00 1.20 1.81
CA ALA A 19 -22.33 1.65 0.45
C ALA A 19 -22.55 3.15 0.38
N ALA A 20 -23.35 3.72 1.31
CA ALA A 20 -23.65 5.14 1.35
C ALA A 20 -22.38 5.97 1.57
N ARG A 21 -21.54 5.58 2.54
CA ARG A 21 -20.28 6.26 2.82
C ARG A 21 -19.29 6.17 1.66
N THR A 22 -19.21 5.02 0.98
CA THR A 22 -18.37 4.88 -0.22
C THR A 22 -18.79 5.86 -1.30
N ARG A 23 -20.10 6.00 -1.56
CA ARG A 23 -20.63 6.97 -2.53
C ARG A 23 -20.36 8.41 -2.10
N GLU A 24 -20.50 8.72 -0.81
CA GLU A 24 -20.20 10.04 -0.25
C GLU A 24 -18.73 10.41 -0.45
N ASP A 25 -17.79 9.51 -0.09
CA ASP A 25 -16.36 9.74 -0.27
C ASP A 25 -16.01 9.97 -1.74
N ILE A 26 -16.62 9.21 -2.65
CA ILE A 26 -16.45 9.38 -4.10
C ILE A 26 -17.01 10.74 -4.57
N ALA A 27 -18.20 11.12 -4.11
CA ALA A 27 -18.82 12.42 -4.44
C ALA A 27 -17.99 13.60 -3.91
N ASN A 28 -17.30 13.42 -2.80
CA ASN A 28 -16.37 14.38 -2.22
C ASN A 28 -14.98 14.40 -2.91
N GLY A 29 -14.82 13.67 -4.01
CA GLY A 29 -13.62 13.71 -4.85
C GLY A 29 -12.53 12.69 -4.50
N ALA A 30 -12.84 11.61 -3.80
CA ALA A 30 -11.89 10.56 -3.55
C ALA A 30 -11.42 9.91 -4.86
N ASP A 31 -10.11 9.80 -5.07
CA ASP A 31 -9.53 9.12 -6.23
C ASP A 31 -9.53 7.60 -6.07
N LEU A 32 -9.49 7.13 -4.83
CA LEU A 32 -9.58 5.72 -4.46
C LEU A 32 -10.24 5.57 -3.09
N ILE A 33 -10.70 4.37 -2.78
CA ILE A 33 -11.30 4.03 -1.49
C ILE A 33 -10.31 3.19 -0.67
N LYS A 34 -10.04 3.60 0.56
CA LYS A 34 -9.31 2.80 1.54
C LYS A 34 -10.30 2.23 2.57
N VAL A 35 -10.26 0.91 2.78
CA VAL A 35 -11.11 0.21 3.75
C VAL A 35 -10.25 -0.57 4.75
N CYS A 36 -10.63 -0.58 6.02
CA CYS A 36 -10.02 -1.42 7.04
C CYS A 36 -10.82 -2.71 7.17
N VAL A 37 -10.19 -3.82 6.79
CA VAL A 37 -10.75 -5.17 6.87
C VAL A 37 -10.42 -5.82 8.21
N THR A 38 -9.24 -5.54 8.74
CA THR A 38 -8.79 -5.99 10.06
C THR A 38 -8.55 -4.78 10.95
N GLY A 39 -8.58 -5.01 12.27
CA GLY A 39 -8.13 -4.02 13.24
C GLY A 39 -6.61 -3.89 13.24
N TRP A 40 -6.14 -2.84 13.90
CA TRP A 40 -4.74 -2.73 14.28
C TRP A 40 -4.53 -3.60 15.52
N PRO A 41 -3.54 -4.49 15.54
CA PRO A 41 -3.32 -5.36 16.69
C PRO A 41 -2.80 -4.54 17.89
N ALA A 42 -3.70 -4.22 18.80
CA ALA A 42 -3.39 -3.49 20.03
C ALA A 42 -2.35 -4.22 20.91
N ASP A 43 -2.26 -5.55 20.77
CA ASP A 43 -1.39 -6.44 21.56
C ASP A 43 -0.18 -6.97 20.78
N GLY A 44 0.40 -6.20 19.88
CA GLY A 44 1.63 -6.58 19.20
C GLY A 44 1.50 -7.81 18.30
N TYR A 45 0.53 -7.82 17.40
CA TYR A 45 0.31 -8.90 16.40
C TYR A 45 -0.09 -10.26 16.98
N ARG A 46 -0.63 -10.30 18.19
CA ARG A 46 -1.05 -11.53 18.87
C ARG A 46 -2.24 -12.21 18.19
N TYR A 47 -3.09 -11.45 17.48
CA TYR A 47 -4.30 -11.95 16.81
C TYR A 47 -4.44 -11.43 15.37
N PRO A 48 -3.52 -11.83 14.46
CA PRO A 48 -3.51 -11.29 13.10
C PRO A 48 -4.72 -11.67 12.25
N ASP A 49 -5.54 -12.62 12.69
CA ASP A 49 -6.69 -13.14 11.94
C ASP A 49 -8.04 -12.50 12.35
N SER A 50 -8.04 -11.46 13.21
CA SER A 50 -9.28 -10.74 13.52
C SER A 50 -9.76 -9.93 12.32
N VAL A 51 -11.03 -10.09 11.96
CA VAL A 51 -11.70 -9.35 10.88
C VAL A 51 -12.76 -8.46 11.49
N GLU A 52 -12.73 -7.17 11.15
CA GLU A 52 -13.64 -6.17 11.74
C GLU A 52 -14.87 -5.87 10.89
N ILE A 53 -14.86 -6.26 9.62
CA ILE A 53 -15.99 -6.08 8.72
C ILE A 53 -16.48 -7.43 8.18
N THR A 54 -17.74 -7.50 7.78
CA THR A 54 -18.29 -8.68 7.13
C THR A 54 -17.96 -8.72 5.64
N GLU A 55 -18.07 -9.91 5.03
CA GLU A 55 -17.92 -10.06 3.58
C GLU A 55 -18.94 -9.20 2.80
N ALA A 56 -20.17 -9.10 3.32
CA ALA A 56 -21.23 -8.31 2.72
C ALA A 56 -20.93 -6.81 2.75
N GLU A 57 -20.43 -6.29 3.88
CA GLU A 57 -19.99 -4.89 4.01
C GLU A 57 -18.84 -4.58 3.03
N LEU A 58 -17.83 -5.45 2.95
CA LEU A 58 -16.73 -5.28 2.02
C LEU A 58 -17.16 -5.37 0.55
N ALA A 59 -18.06 -6.31 0.24
CA ALA A 59 -18.63 -6.43 -1.10
C ALA A 59 -19.41 -5.17 -1.51
N ALA A 60 -20.11 -4.54 -0.56
CA ALA A 60 -20.79 -3.27 -0.80
C ALA A 60 -19.80 -2.15 -1.17
N VAL A 61 -18.70 -2.01 -0.44
CA VAL A 61 -17.64 -1.03 -0.76
C VAL A 61 -17.08 -1.27 -2.16
N VAL A 62 -16.69 -2.52 -2.47
CA VAL A 62 -16.09 -2.85 -3.76
C VAL A 62 -17.07 -2.62 -4.92
N ARG A 63 -18.35 -2.95 -4.73
CA ARG A 63 -19.39 -2.73 -5.72
C ARG A 63 -19.57 -1.24 -6.04
N GLU A 64 -19.73 -0.39 -5.04
CA GLU A 64 -19.88 1.05 -5.22
C GLU A 64 -18.64 1.70 -5.85
N ALA A 65 -17.46 1.34 -5.38
CA ALA A 65 -16.21 1.84 -5.95
C ALA A 65 -16.06 1.42 -7.43
N LYS A 66 -16.35 0.16 -7.75
CA LYS A 66 -16.31 -0.36 -9.12
C LYS A 66 -17.30 0.35 -10.04
N ALA A 67 -18.53 0.61 -9.57
CA ALA A 67 -19.54 1.34 -10.32
C ALA A 67 -19.09 2.76 -10.70
N ALA A 68 -18.24 3.37 -9.86
CA ALA A 68 -17.66 4.69 -10.10
C ALA A 68 -16.24 4.63 -10.73
N ASN A 69 -15.80 3.46 -11.20
CA ASN A 69 -14.45 3.23 -11.73
C ASN A 69 -13.32 3.65 -10.76
N LYS A 70 -13.55 3.44 -9.46
CA LYS A 70 -12.58 3.72 -8.40
C LYS A 70 -11.94 2.43 -7.89
N LYS A 71 -10.67 2.50 -7.51
CA LYS A 71 -9.93 1.38 -6.92
C LYS A 71 -10.18 1.30 -5.42
N VAL A 72 -10.08 0.09 -4.87
CA VAL A 72 -10.16 -0.17 -3.44
C VAL A 72 -8.83 -0.71 -2.94
N ILE A 73 -8.31 -0.11 -1.88
CA ILE A 73 -7.13 -0.59 -1.12
C ILE A 73 -7.62 -1.04 0.25
N ALA A 74 -7.24 -2.24 0.66
CA ALA A 74 -7.62 -2.79 1.96
C ALA A 74 -6.44 -2.80 2.94
N HIS A 75 -6.64 -2.22 4.13
CA HIS A 75 -5.83 -2.56 5.29
C HIS A 75 -6.24 -3.97 5.72
N ALA A 76 -5.33 -4.93 5.66
CA ALA A 76 -5.61 -6.32 5.98
C ALA A 76 -4.33 -6.99 6.49
N ILE A 77 -4.14 -7.01 7.80
CA ILE A 77 -3.06 -7.74 8.46
C ILE A 77 -3.58 -9.14 8.79
N GLY A 78 -2.83 -10.17 8.45
CA GLY A 78 -3.21 -11.54 8.72
C GLY A 78 -3.98 -12.21 7.57
N ARG A 79 -4.02 -13.54 7.68
CA ARG A 79 -4.43 -14.44 6.60
C ARG A 79 -5.88 -14.28 6.19
N ARG A 80 -6.80 -14.31 7.18
CA ARG A 80 -8.23 -14.29 6.92
C ARG A 80 -8.70 -12.99 6.28
N GLY A 81 -8.24 -11.84 6.80
CA GLY A 81 -8.59 -10.53 6.27
C GLY A 81 -8.05 -10.32 4.86
N ALA A 82 -6.82 -10.72 4.60
CA ALA A 82 -6.21 -10.64 3.28
C ALA A 82 -6.94 -11.52 2.26
N PHE A 83 -7.25 -12.77 2.59
CA PHE A 83 -8.03 -13.67 1.73
C PHE A 83 -9.40 -13.07 1.40
N MET A 84 -10.11 -12.56 2.40
CA MET A 84 -11.43 -11.94 2.23
C MET A 84 -11.33 -10.71 1.32
N ALA A 85 -10.33 -9.85 1.52
CA ALA A 85 -10.14 -8.65 0.71
C ALA A 85 -9.84 -8.98 -0.76
N VAL A 86 -8.92 -9.92 -1.00
CA VAL A 86 -8.59 -10.36 -2.37
C VAL A 86 -9.81 -11.04 -3.01
N SER A 87 -10.57 -11.84 -2.25
CA SER A 87 -11.79 -12.50 -2.74
C SER A 87 -12.85 -11.49 -3.16
N ALA A 88 -13.02 -10.42 -2.40
CA ALA A 88 -13.97 -9.34 -2.70
C ALA A 88 -13.57 -8.49 -3.93
N GLY A 89 -12.31 -8.56 -4.37
CA GLY A 89 -11.84 -7.88 -5.58
C GLY A 89 -11.21 -6.51 -5.35
N VAL A 90 -10.53 -6.32 -4.22
CA VAL A 90 -9.69 -5.12 -4.00
C VAL A 90 -8.48 -5.12 -4.96
N GLN A 91 -7.94 -3.95 -5.26
CA GLN A 91 -6.79 -3.79 -6.15
C GLN A 91 -5.46 -3.82 -5.42
N ALA A 92 -5.44 -3.55 -4.12
CA ALA A 92 -4.23 -3.69 -3.32
C ALA A 92 -4.54 -4.06 -1.86
N LEU A 93 -3.60 -4.77 -1.25
CA LEU A 93 -3.52 -4.99 0.19
C LEU A 93 -2.43 -4.09 0.77
N ALA A 94 -2.73 -3.41 1.87
CA ALA A 94 -1.74 -2.68 2.66
C ALA A 94 -1.41 -3.47 3.94
N HIS A 95 -0.15 -3.45 4.33
CA HIS A 95 0.40 -4.05 5.56
C HIS A 95 0.30 -5.57 5.65
N SER A 96 -0.13 -6.26 4.59
CA SER A 96 -0.48 -7.68 4.64
C SER A 96 0.74 -8.56 4.87
N ALA A 97 0.90 -8.97 6.11
CA ALA A 97 1.78 -10.05 6.52
C ALA A 97 0.99 -11.37 6.67
N PHE A 98 1.67 -12.47 6.85
CA PHE A 98 1.08 -13.80 7.09
C PHE A 98 0.16 -14.29 5.95
N LEU A 99 0.46 -13.91 4.70
CA LEU A 99 -0.27 -14.40 3.53
C LEU A 99 0.00 -15.90 3.32
N ASP A 100 -1.05 -16.68 3.11
CA ASP A 100 -0.89 -18.07 2.71
C ASP A 100 -0.69 -18.22 1.19
N SER A 101 -0.29 -19.42 0.77
CA SER A 101 -0.03 -19.73 -0.64
C SER A 101 -1.26 -19.54 -1.52
N THR A 102 -2.45 -19.78 -0.99
CA THR A 102 -3.72 -19.60 -1.71
C THR A 102 -3.97 -18.14 -2.01
N THR A 103 -3.84 -17.28 -1.00
CA THR A 103 -3.99 -15.83 -1.15
C THR A 103 -2.94 -15.26 -2.10
N ILE A 104 -1.67 -15.66 -1.96
CA ILE A 104 -0.58 -15.26 -2.87
C ILE A 104 -0.90 -15.67 -4.32
N ALA A 105 -1.33 -16.91 -4.55
CA ALA A 105 -1.69 -17.38 -5.90
C ALA A 105 -2.87 -16.57 -6.48
N MET A 106 -3.87 -16.26 -5.65
CA MET A 106 -5.02 -15.45 -6.05
C MET A 106 -4.62 -14.00 -6.36
N MET A 107 -3.73 -13.40 -5.55
CA MET A 107 -3.18 -12.06 -5.83
C MET A 107 -2.47 -12.02 -7.18
N LYS A 108 -1.63 -13.01 -7.47
CA LYS A 108 -0.93 -13.13 -8.77
C LYS A 108 -1.90 -13.24 -9.94
N THR A 109 -2.88 -14.11 -9.82
CA THR A 109 -3.87 -14.36 -10.89
C THR A 109 -4.75 -13.13 -11.16
N ARG A 110 -5.08 -12.36 -10.14
CA ARG A 110 -5.96 -11.19 -10.22
C ARG A 110 -5.21 -9.85 -10.37
N GLY A 111 -3.88 -9.86 -10.33
CA GLY A 111 -3.07 -8.65 -10.42
C GLY A 111 -3.23 -7.73 -9.20
N VAL A 112 -3.45 -8.30 -8.01
CA VAL A 112 -3.58 -7.53 -6.78
C VAL A 112 -2.20 -7.16 -6.26
N TYR A 113 -2.00 -5.88 -5.93
CA TYR A 113 -0.75 -5.36 -5.40
C TYR A 113 -0.62 -5.58 -3.90
N LEU A 114 0.62 -5.71 -3.42
CA LEU A 114 0.97 -5.49 -2.02
C LEU A 114 1.59 -4.10 -1.86
N ILE A 115 1.15 -3.37 -0.84
CA ILE A 115 1.76 -2.14 -0.33
C ILE A 115 2.37 -2.50 1.04
N PRO A 116 3.69 -2.79 1.13
CA PRO A 116 4.25 -3.51 2.28
C PRO A 116 4.35 -2.67 3.55
N THR A 117 4.65 -1.37 3.46
CA THR A 117 4.82 -0.44 4.60
C THR A 117 5.74 -0.98 5.69
N LEU A 118 6.90 -1.48 5.30
CA LEU A 118 7.84 -2.15 6.21
C LEU A 118 8.34 -1.27 7.34
N LEU A 119 8.44 0.05 7.10
CA LEU A 119 8.80 1.02 8.14
C LEU A 119 7.84 1.00 9.33
N SER A 120 6.56 0.68 9.12
CA SER A 120 5.57 0.56 10.18
C SER A 120 5.80 -0.66 11.09
N PHE A 121 6.66 -1.58 10.67
CA PHE A 121 6.95 -2.85 11.35
C PHE A 121 8.40 -2.95 11.82
N GLN A 122 9.10 -1.83 11.96
CA GLN A 122 10.47 -1.84 12.47
C GLN A 122 10.51 -2.04 13.99
N GLY A 123 11.51 -2.78 14.44
CA GLY A 123 11.76 -3.10 15.85
C GLY A 123 12.43 -4.46 16.00
N ASP A 124 12.78 -4.79 17.23
CA ASP A 124 13.52 -6.00 17.62
C ASP A 124 12.68 -6.99 18.45
N GLY A 125 11.42 -6.69 18.68
CA GLY A 125 10.51 -7.59 19.38
C GLY A 125 10.25 -8.88 18.61
N PRO A 126 10.07 -10.04 19.28
CA PRO A 126 9.89 -11.34 18.63
C PRO A 126 8.76 -11.37 17.59
N ALA A 127 7.67 -10.65 17.85
CA ALA A 127 6.54 -10.57 16.92
C ALA A 127 6.89 -9.79 15.65
N LEU A 128 7.66 -8.69 15.78
CA LEU A 128 8.11 -7.90 14.64
C LEU A 128 9.15 -8.64 13.80
N LEU A 129 10.06 -9.37 14.43
CA LEU A 129 11.03 -10.21 13.72
C LEU A 129 10.35 -11.34 12.94
N ALA A 130 9.30 -11.95 13.51
CA ALA A 130 8.51 -12.96 12.82
C ALA A 130 7.81 -12.35 11.58
N LEU A 131 7.22 -11.18 11.73
CA LEU A 131 6.56 -10.45 10.64
C LEU A 131 7.54 -10.07 9.52
N GLN A 132 8.72 -9.54 9.87
CA GLN A 132 9.76 -9.22 8.89
C GLN A 132 10.20 -10.47 8.11
N LYS A 133 10.32 -11.62 8.78
CA LYS A 133 10.64 -12.89 8.12
C LYS A 133 9.56 -13.31 7.13
N GLU A 134 8.29 -13.22 7.52
CA GLU A 134 7.15 -13.51 6.65
C GLU A 134 7.13 -12.56 5.44
N MET A 135 7.35 -11.26 5.66
CA MET A 135 7.39 -10.28 4.58
C MET A 135 8.48 -10.57 3.55
N ARG A 136 9.66 -11.05 3.97
CA ARG A 136 10.72 -11.50 3.02
C ARG A 136 10.22 -12.59 2.09
N VAL A 137 9.49 -13.58 2.62
CA VAL A 137 8.91 -14.67 1.82
C VAL A 137 7.85 -14.12 0.85
N ILE A 138 7.00 -13.23 1.32
CA ILE A 138 5.95 -12.62 0.51
C ILE A 138 6.56 -11.79 -0.63
N LEU A 139 7.55 -10.94 -0.35
CA LEU A 139 8.23 -10.13 -1.35
C LEU A 139 8.93 -11.00 -2.43
N ALA A 140 9.50 -12.13 -2.01
CA ALA A 140 10.12 -13.08 -2.93
C ALA A 140 9.11 -13.92 -3.74
N SER A 141 7.83 -13.88 -3.41
CA SER A 141 6.80 -14.71 -4.06
C SER A 141 6.47 -14.31 -5.51
N GLY A 142 6.88 -13.12 -5.94
CA GLY A 142 6.61 -12.59 -7.28
C GLY A 142 5.21 -11.98 -7.45
N ILE A 143 4.57 -11.53 -6.38
CA ILE A 143 3.38 -10.68 -6.44
C ILE A 143 3.76 -9.28 -6.90
N LEU A 144 2.77 -8.50 -7.36
CA LEU A 144 2.96 -7.09 -7.69
C LEU A 144 3.15 -6.27 -6.42
N ILE A 145 4.16 -5.39 -6.41
CA ILE A 145 4.46 -4.54 -5.27
C ILE A 145 4.40 -3.08 -5.70
N ALA A 146 3.71 -2.25 -4.89
CA ALA A 146 3.76 -0.80 -4.96
C ALA A 146 4.23 -0.27 -3.60
N MET A 147 5.22 0.62 -3.61
CA MET A 147 5.79 1.21 -2.39
C MET A 147 4.75 2.08 -1.68
N GLY A 148 4.72 2.01 -0.36
CA GLY A 148 3.98 2.88 0.54
C GLY A 148 4.54 2.78 1.94
N THR A 149 4.44 3.86 2.73
CA THR A 149 5.10 3.98 4.04
C THR A 149 4.15 4.03 5.22
N ASP A 150 2.86 4.25 4.98
CA ASP A 150 1.88 4.59 6.03
C ASP A 150 2.33 5.81 6.87
N ALA A 151 2.82 6.86 6.17
CA ALA A 151 3.27 8.09 6.83
C ALA A 151 2.18 8.70 7.70
N GLY A 152 2.57 9.05 8.94
CA GLY A 152 1.69 9.32 10.07
C GLY A 152 2.00 8.33 11.20
N VAL A 153 2.16 7.03 10.88
CA VAL A 153 2.80 6.05 11.77
C VAL A 153 4.31 6.30 11.80
N THR A 154 4.89 6.57 10.65
CA THR A 154 6.29 7.03 10.51
C THR A 154 6.34 8.52 10.19
N PRO A 155 7.42 9.24 10.54
CA PRO A 155 7.54 10.66 10.26
C PRO A 155 7.44 10.98 8.76
N HIS A 156 6.71 12.05 8.43
CA HIS A 156 6.70 12.59 7.07
C HIS A 156 8.10 13.08 6.67
N GLY A 157 8.45 12.89 5.39
CA GLY A 157 9.76 13.28 4.83
C GLY A 157 10.78 12.14 4.81
N GLY A 158 10.63 11.12 5.66
CA GLY A 158 11.49 9.93 5.68
C GLY A 158 11.07 8.80 4.73
N ASN A 159 10.21 9.07 3.77
CA ASN A 159 9.54 8.04 2.95
C ASN A 159 10.52 7.15 2.17
N ALA A 160 11.67 7.69 1.74
CA ALA A 160 12.66 6.92 0.99
C ALA A 160 13.32 5.80 1.81
N ALA A 161 13.27 5.86 3.14
CA ALA A 161 13.75 4.79 4.01
C ALA A 161 12.97 3.47 3.82
N GLU A 162 11.73 3.52 3.34
CA GLU A 162 10.99 2.31 2.96
C GLU A 162 11.71 1.50 1.88
N LEU A 163 12.35 2.18 0.92
CA LEU A 163 13.11 1.53 -0.15
C LEU A 163 14.35 0.79 0.40
N GLU A 164 15.03 1.37 1.39
CA GLU A 164 16.12 0.71 2.12
C GLU A 164 15.61 -0.56 2.81
N THR A 165 14.53 -0.44 3.58
CA THR A 165 13.92 -1.58 4.28
C THR A 165 13.45 -2.68 3.32
N MET A 166 12.92 -2.31 2.15
CA MET A 166 12.54 -3.28 1.11
C MET A 166 13.76 -4.02 0.53
N VAL A 167 14.89 -3.33 0.35
CA VAL A 167 16.15 -3.94 -0.09
C VAL A 167 16.72 -4.86 1.00
N GLU A 168 16.71 -4.45 2.26
CA GLU A 168 17.08 -5.30 3.41
C GLU A 168 16.19 -6.53 3.53
N ALA A 169 14.93 -6.42 3.14
CA ALA A 169 14.01 -7.55 3.06
C ALA A 169 14.24 -8.47 1.84
N GLY A 170 15.22 -8.15 0.98
CA GLY A 170 15.66 -9.02 -0.12
C GLY A 170 15.25 -8.58 -1.52
N MET A 171 14.63 -7.41 -1.69
CA MET A 171 14.38 -6.85 -3.01
C MET A 171 15.68 -6.31 -3.62
N SER A 172 15.81 -6.38 -4.96
CA SER A 172 16.90 -5.64 -5.61
C SER A 172 16.61 -4.12 -5.57
N PRO A 173 17.65 -3.26 -5.52
CA PRO A 173 17.45 -1.80 -5.58
C PRO A 173 16.57 -1.36 -6.76
N LEU A 174 16.77 -1.95 -7.93
CA LEU A 174 15.94 -1.67 -9.10
C LEU A 174 14.47 -2.04 -8.89
N ALA A 175 14.18 -3.19 -8.25
CA ALA A 175 12.81 -3.61 -7.96
C ALA A 175 12.14 -2.67 -6.94
N ALA A 176 12.87 -2.24 -5.91
CA ALA A 176 12.41 -1.27 -4.92
C ALA A 176 12.09 0.08 -5.58
N ILE A 177 12.99 0.62 -6.41
CA ILE A 177 12.74 1.87 -7.14
C ILE A 177 11.52 1.74 -8.07
N ARG A 178 11.41 0.64 -8.80
CA ARG A 178 10.24 0.39 -9.67
C ARG A 178 8.94 0.32 -8.89
N SER A 179 8.95 -0.21 -7.66
CA SER A 179 7.75 -0.25 -6.82
C SER A 179 7.25 1.15 -6.44
N ALA A 180 8.16 2.12 -6.26
CA ALA A 180 7.87 3.51 -5.94
C ALA A 180 7.55 4.38 -7.18
N THR A 181 7.75 3.87 -8.38
CA THR A 181 7.61 4.61 -9.63
C THR A 181 6.59 3.93 -10.55
N ILE A 182 7.03 3.13 -11.51
CA ILE A 182 6.17 2.56 -12.55
C ILE A 182 5.09 1.62 -11.99
N SER A 183 5.39 0.83 -10.95
CA SER A 183 4.41 -0.06 -10.33
C SER A 183 3.34 0.71 -9.58
N ALA A 184 3.74 1.74 -8.80
CA ALA A 184 2.80 2.63 -8.12
C ALA A 184 1.93 3.39 -9.13
N ALA A 185 2.52 3.90 -10.21
CA ALA A 185 1.79 4.55 -11.31
C ALA A 185 0.73 3.63 -11.93
N ALA A 186 1.08 2.36 -12.17
CA ALA A 186 0.16 1.35 -12.68
C ALA A 186 -0.97 1.06 -11.69
N LEU A 187 -0.65 0.91 -10.40
CA LEU A 187 -1.67 0.75 -9.35
C LEU A 187 -2.61 1.96 -9.31
N LEU A 188 -2.10 3.18 -9.43
CA LEU A 188 -2.91 4.40 -9.47
C LEU A 188 -3.73 4.55 -10.76
N GLY A 189 -3.43 3.77 -11.81
CA GLY A 189 -4.08 3.87 -13.11
C GLY A 189 -3.53 5.00 -13.98
N MET A 190 -2.29 5.44 -13.72
CA MET A 190 -1.63 6.56 -14.40
C MET A 190 -0.28 6.17 -15.07
N PRO A 191 -0.12 4.94 -15.62
CA PRO A 191 1.17 4.46 -16.11
C PRO A 191 1.72 5.29 -17.29
N GLU A 192 0.84 5.93 -18.07
CA GLU A 192 1.21 6.76 -19.21
C GLU A 192 1.53 8.21 -18.80
N SER A 193 1.24 8.60 -17.55
CA SER A 193 1.35 9.98 -17.10
C SER A 193 2.49 10.23 -16.14
N ILE A 194 2.79 9.26 -15.26
CA ILE A 194 3.78 9.38 -14.19
C ILE A 194 4.60 8.10 -14.01
N GLY A 195 5.65 8.17 -13.19
CA GLY A 195 6.43 7.00 -12.77
C GLY A 195 7.57 6.63 -13.70
N SER A 196 7.76 7.31 -14.83
CA SER A 196 8.87 7.09 -15.74
C SER A 196 9.47 8.40 -16.24
N VAL A 197 10.74 8.34 -16.64
CA VAL A 197 11.44 9.45 -17.33
C VAL A 197 11.35 9.17 -18.82
N THR A 198 10.16 9.39 -19.37
CA THR A 198 9.87 9.13 -20.80
C THR A 198 9.23 10.36 -21.42
N ARG A 199 9.43 10.57 -22.72
CA ARG A 199 8.79 11.68 -23.43
C ARG A 199 7.26 11.52 -23.39
N GLY A 200 6.58 12.56 -22.93
CA GLY A 200 5.11 12.59 -22.80
C GLY A 200 4.61 12.37 -21.37
N THR A 201 5.45 11.90 -20.45
CA THR A 201 5.07 11.83 -19.02
C THR A 201 5.29 13.18 -18.33
N MET A 202 4.64 13.36 -17.18
CA MET A 202 4.83 14.54 -16.33
C MET A 202 6.27 14.60 -15.83
N ALA A 203 6.87 15.78 -15.86
CA ALA A 203 8.21 16.00 -15.36
C ALA A 203 8.21 16.10 -13.81
N ASP A 204 7.98 14.96 -13.16
CA ASP A 204 8.11 14.75 -11.72
C ASP A 204 9.43 14.00 -11.49
N LEU A 205 10.48 14.74 -11.15
CA LEU A 205 11.86 14.25 -11.13
C LEU A 205 12.53 14.56 -9.80
N ILE A 206 13.35 13.64 -9.35
CA ILE A 206 14.36 13.89 -8.31
C ILE A 206 15.74 13.56 -8.87
N ALA A 207 16.77 14.24 -8.37
CA ALA A 207 18.15 13.83 -8.55
C ALA A 207 18.83 13.66 -7.19
N VAL A 208 19.68 12.65 -7.11
CA VAL A 208 20.44 12.30 -5.91
C VAL A 208 21.93 12.22 -6.28
N GLU A 209 22.80 12.34 -5.30
CA GLU A 209 24.22 12.07 -5.48
C GLU A 209 24.51 10.58 -5.40
N GLY A 210 25.26 10.05 -6.37
CA GLY A 210 25.61 8.62 -6.42
C GLY A 210 24.65 7.79 -7.26
N ASN A 211 24.79 6.47 -7.13
CA ASN A 211 24.04 5.50 -7.91
C ASN A 211 23.06 4.71 -7.01
N PRO A 212 21.74 4.96 -7.07
CA PRO A 212 20.78 4.27 -6.23
C PRO A 212 20.61 2.78 -6.56
N LEU A 213 21.19 2.30 -7.66
CA LEU A 213 21.23 0.86 -7.98
C LEU A 213 22.35 0.14 -7.23
N GLU A 214 23.35 0.86 -6.76
CA GLU A 214 24.45 0.36 -5.92
C GLU A 214 24.14 0.56 -4.44
N ASP A 215 23.63 1.75 -4.08
CA ASP A 215 23.21 2.07 -2.72
C ASP A 215 21.87 2.83 -2.73
N VAL A 216 20.80 2.13 -2.40
CA VAL A 216 19.45 2.70 -2.39
C VAL A 216 19.27 3.83 -1.38
N ARG A 217 20.13 3.91 -0.34
CA ARG A 217 20.12 4.99 0.68
C ARG A 217 20.39 6.37 0.09
N THR A 218 21.02 6.46 -1.07
CA THR A 218 21.21 7.74 -1.77
C THR A 218 19.88 8.45 -2.05
N LEU A 219 18.78 7.69 -2.16
CA LEU A 219 17.43 8.25 -2.34
C LEU A 219 16.90 9.02 -1.12
N GLN A 220 17.54 8.89 0.04
CA GLN A 220 17.22 9.69 1.22
C GLN A 220 17.88 11.08 1.21
N HIS A 221 18.80 11.32 0.26
CA HIS A 221 19.55 12.57 0.12
C HIS A 221 19.28 13.22 -1.24
N VAL A 222 18.09 13.82 -1.36
CA VAL A 222 17.63 14.43 -2.60
C VAL A 222 18.25 15.82 -2.77
N LEU A 223 18.94 16.05 -3.90
CA LEU A 223 19.58 17.32 -4.25
C LEU A 223 18.71 18.18 -5.16
N PHE A 224 17.85 17.58 -5.95
CA PHE A 224 16.99 18.27 -6.90
C PHE A 224 15.59 17.71 -6.86
N VAL A 225 14.58 18.58 -6.89
CA VAL A 225 13.16 18.20 -6.96
C VAL A 225 12.46 19.04 -8.02
N MET A 226 11.81 18.37 -8.95
CA MET A 226 10.91 18.96 -9.94
C MET A 226 9.54 18.30 -9.86
N LYS A 227 8.47 19.06 -9.93
CA LYS A 227 7.08 18.60 -10.00
C LYS A 227 6.35 19.33 -11.12
N ALA A 228 5.74 18.56 -12.03
CA ALA A 228 5.04 19.07 -13.21
C ALA A 228 5.88 20.11 -13.99
N GLY A 229 7.19 19.86 -14.15
CA GLY A 229 8.13 20.75 -14.83
C GLY A 229 8.56 21.97 -14.03
N ARG A 230 8.05 22.19 -12.82
CA ARG A 230 8.47 23.29 -11.93
C ARG A 230 9.50 22.78 -10.93
N THR A 231 10.62 23.46 -10.83
CA THR A 231 11.68 23.16 -9.85
C THR A 231 11.33 23.71 -8.47
N TYR A 232 11.52 22.88 -7.44
CA TYR A 232 11.28 23.19 -6.02
C TYR A 232 12.56 23.16 -5.19
N LEU A 233 13.54 22.34 -5.61
CA LEU A 233 14.85 22.25 -4.97
C LEU A 233 15.91 22.19 -6.06
N THR A 234 16.97 22.97 -5.88
CA THR A 234 18.23 22.94 -6.69
C THR A 234 19.40 22.67 -5.79
N PRO A 235 20.49 22.04 -6.29
CA PRO A 235 21.75 21.88 -5.56
C PRO A 235 22.32 23.22 -5.07
#